data_d454e46e6291f1c1b247488f74fbd531
#
_entry.id   d454e46e6291f1c1b247488f74fbd531
#
_cell.length_a   1.000
_cell.length_b   1.000
_cell.length_c   1.000
_cell.angle_alpha   90.00
_cell.angle_beta   90.00
_cell.angle_gamma   90.00
#
_symmetry.space_group_name_H-M   'P 1'
#
loop_
_entity.id
_entity.type
_entity.pdbx_description
1 polymer ?
#
loop_
_entity_poly.entity_id
_entity_poly.type
_entity_poly.pdbx_seq_one_letter_code
_entity_poly.pdbx_strand_id
1 'polypeptide(L)'
;MGKQFPTNPVICPHANITQVVVDPTINPQMMEMYADEDARGGVLEPEGIVGIKYRKERQLETMARLDPIYGDLKRKSLEKGLSAEQQTEIKNKMTERETLLLPVYLQIALQYSDLHDRAGRMKAKDVIRAPLQWAQARRFFYWRLRRRLNEEYVLKRLAASQAKELTSRGASLKTLEAWSALPKFDSDDMSVAMWYEENRKTIADKIEALKTEGVAYDVASLMRSNKQGGLKGVAQVLSMLPVGEKEEVLKWLAKQ
;
A
#
# COMPACT_ATOMS: atom_id res chain seq x y z
N MET A 1 -6.22 -7.63 25.82
CA MET A 1 -5.36 -6.88 24.91
C MET A 1 -4.70 -7.85 23.94
N GLY A 2 -5.27 -8.00 22.75
CA GLY A 2 -4.76 -8.92 21.73
C GLY A 2 -3.44 -8.41 21.18
N LYS A 3 -2.43 -9.27 21.14
CA LYS A 3 -1.18 -9.00 20.45
C LYS A 3 -1.49 -8.88 18.96
N GLN A 4 -1.54 -7.67 18.42
CA GLN A 4 -1.60 -7.46 16.99
C GLN A 4 -0.22 -7.83 16.39
N PHE A 5 -0.20 -8.90 15.62
CA PHE A 5 0.98 -9.25 14.85
C PHE A 5 1.14 -8.25 13.69
N PRO A 6 2.36 -7.74 13.45
CA PRO A 6 2.61 -6.86 12.33
C PRO A 6 2.53 -7.63 11.02
N THR A 7 1.79 -7.09 10.08
CA THR A 7 1.72 -7.43 8.66
C THR A 7 1.64 -8.91 8.30
N ASN A 8 0.44 -9.38 7.98
CA ASN A 8 0.30 -10.57 7.16
C ASN A 8 0.39 -10.15 5.68
N PRO A 9 1.49 -10.45 4.97
CA PRO A 9 1.52 -10.27 3.53
C PRO A 9 0.58 -11.31 2.91
N VAL A 10 -0.46 -10.85 2.23
CA VAL A 10 -1.31 -11.72 1.44
C VAL A 10 -0.65 -11.95 0.10
N ILE A 11 -0.18 -13.15 -0.14
CA ILE A 11 0.35 -13.60 -1.43
C ILE A 11 -0.78 -14.34 -2.14
N CYS A 12 -1.09 -13.95 -3.35
CA CYS A 12 -1.88 -14.75 -4.27
C CYS A 12 -0.92 -15.52 -5.20
N PRO A 13 -0.54 -16.78 -4.86
CA PRO A 13 0.27 -17.59 -5.74
C PRO A 13 -0.66 -18.25 -6.76
N HIS A 14 -0.25 -18.25 -8.00
CA HIS A 14 -0.84 -19.01 -9.09
C HIS A 14 -2.35 -18.99 -9.12
N ALA A 15 -2.93 -18.17 -9.93
CA ALA A 15 -4.24 -18.56 -10.40
C ALA A 15 -4.76 -17.65 -11.49
N ASN A 16 -5.39 -18.30 -12.39
CA ASN A 16 -6.46 -17.76 -13.18
C ASN A 16 -7.66 -17.28 -12.33
N ILE A 17 -7.59 -17.38 -11.01
CA ILE A 17 -8.65 -16.96 -10.09
C ILE A 17 -8.01 -16.15 -8.98
N THR A 18 -8.15 -14.86 -9.07
CA THR A 18 -7.73 -13.96 -7.99
C THR A 18 -8.95 -13.62 -7.15
N GLN A 19 -8.99 -14.15 -5.97
CA GLN A 19 -9.82 -13.57 -4.92
C GLN A 19 -9.04 -12.42 -4.30
N VAL A 20 -9.50 -11.20 -4.50
CA VAL A 20 -9.14 -10.09 -3.62
C VAL A 20 -9.92 -10.29 -2.33
N VAL A 21 -9.30 -10.99 -1.39
CA VAL A 21 -9.97 -11.36 -0.14
C VAL A 21 -9.90 -10.24 0.88
N VAL A 22 -8.92 -9.34 0.76
CA VAL A 22 -8.70 -8.27 1.75
C VAL A 22 -8.31 -6.99 1.04
N ASP A 23 -9.11 -5.96 1.24
CA ASP A 23 -8.78 -4.62 0.79
C ASP A 23 -7.69 -4.02 1.70
N PRO A 24 -6.52 -3.60 1.16
CA PRO A 24 -5.48 -2.93 1.92
C PRO A 24 -5.98 -1.62 2.55
N THR A 25 -7.11 -1.09 2.12
CA THR A 25 -7.75 0.07 2.73
C THR A 25 -8.29 -0.19 4.13
N ILE A 26 -8.51 -1.46 4.53
CA ILE A 26 -8.97 -1.80 5.88
C ILE A 26 -7.94 -1.39 6.93
N ASN A 27 -6.66 -1.64 6.68
CA ASN A 27 -5.58 -1.19 7.54
C ASN A 27 -4.30 -0.94 6.73
N PRO A 28 -4.20 0.18 6.02
CA PRO A 28 -3.07 0.48 5.13
C PRO A 28 -1.73 0.61 5.86
N GLN A 29 -1.75 0.80 7.18
CA GLN A 29 -0.52 0.88 7.98
C GLN A 29 0.06 -0.50 8.34
N MET A 30 -0.81 -1.51 8.46
CA MET A 30 -0.44 -2.84 8.96
C MET A 30 -0.59 -3.93 7.90
N MET A 31 -1.23 -3.64 6.77
CA MET A 31 -1.45 -4.60 5.68
C MET A 31 -0.78 -4.13 4.41
N GLU A 32 -0.16 -5.06 3.72
CA GLU A 32 0.47 -4.84 2.42
C GLU A 32 0.06 -5.98 1.50
N MET A 33 -0.34 -5.64 0.27
CA MET A 33 -0.70 -6.61 -0.75
C MET A 33 0.37 -6.67 -1.83
N TYR A 34 0.68 -7.88 -2.24
CA TYR A 34 1.61 -8.19 -3.32
C TYR A 34 0.99 -9.25 -4.21
N ALA A 35 1.38 -9.29 -5.47
CA ALA A 35 0.95 -10.32 -6.41
C ALA A 35 2.18 -10.88 -7.13
N ASP A 36 2.09 -12.13 -7.59
CA ASP A 36 3.05 -12.66 -8.55
C ASP A 36 3.00 -11.85 -9.85
N GLU A 37 4.11 -11.73 -10.57
CA GLU A 37 4.16 -10.97 -11.84
C GLU A 37 3.16 -11.49 -12.87
N ASP A 38 2.90 -12.81 -12.86
CA ASP A 38 1.97 -13.47 -13.76
C ASP A 38 0.54 -13.57 -13.22
N ALA A 39 0.29 -13.07 -12.00
CA ALA A 39 -1.03 -13.12 -11.39
C ALA A 39 -2.05 -12.25 -12.13
N ARG A 40 -3.30 -12.67 -12.04
CA ARG A 40 -4.48 -11.95 -12.52
C ARG A 40 -5.35 -11.54 -11.35
N GLY A 41 -5.80 -10.27 -11.35
CA GLY A 41 -6.63 -9.67 -10.31
C GLY A 41 -8.11 -9.58 -10.67
N GLY A 42 -8.59 -10.36 -11.62
CA GLY A 42 -9.99 -10.40 -12.03
C GLY A 42 -10.84 -11.31 -11.15
N VAL A 43 -12.12 -10.97 -10.99
CA VAL A 43 -13.10 -11.82 -10.29
C VAL A 43 -13.50 -13.02 -11.15
N LEU A 44 -13.42 -12.88 -12.46
CA LEU A 44 -13.72 -13.89 -13.46
C LEU A 44 -12.58 -13.95 -14.46
N GLU A 45 -12.45 -15.11 -15.11
CA GLU A 45 -11.57 -15.25 -16.29
C GLU A 45 -11.99 -14.30 -17.41
N PRO A 46 -11.06 -13.90 -18.31
CA PRO A 46 -11.35 -12.99 -19.41
C PRO A 46 -12.56 -13.39 -20.24
N GLU A 47 -12.72 -14.68 -20.50
CA GLU A 47 -13.88 -15.28 -21.22
C GLU A 47 -15.19 -15.00 -20.48
N GLY A 48 -15.21 -15.19 -19.17
CA GLY A 48 -16.37 -14.92 -18.33
C GLY A 48 -16.73 -13.43 -18.32
N ILE A 49 -15.74 -12.55 -18.20
CA ILE A 49 -15.95 -11.09 -18.23
C ILE A 49 -16.50 -10.67 -19.60
N VAL A 50 -15.89 -11.14 -20.67
CA VAL A 50 -16.33 -10.83 -22.06
C VAL A 50 -17.72 -11.37 -22.31
N GLY A 51 -18.03 -12.60 -21.87
CA GLY A 51 -19.37 -13.21 -21.99
C GLY A 51 -20.46 -12.41 -21.30
N ILE A 52 -20.14 -11.68 -20.22
CA ILE A 52 -21.11 -10.86 -19.47
C ILE A 52 -21.16 -9.42 -20.01
N LYS A 53 -20.00 -8.78 -20.16
CA LYS A 53 -19.93 -7.34 -20.44
C LYS A 53 -19.90 -6.99 -21.93
N TYR A 54 -19.43 -7.90 -22.76
CA TYR A 54 -19.27 -7.68 -24.20
C TYR A 54 -19.92 -8.81 -25.02
N ARG A 55 -21.21 -9.02 -24.77
CA ARG A 55 -22.04 -10.02 -25.45
C ARG A 55 -22.11 -9.79 -26.95
N LYS A 56 -22.57 -10.80 -27.70
CA LYS A 56 -22.64 -10.79 -29.16
C LYS A 56 -23.32 -9.50 -29.70
N GLU A 57 -24.39 -9.05 -29.09
CA GLU A 57 -25.11 -7.84 -29.51
C GLU A 57 -24.19 -6.62 -29.46
N ARG A 58 -23.41 -6.46 -28.38
CA ARG A 58 -22.44 -5.35 -28.26
C ARG A 58 -21.25 -5.49 -29.20
N GLN A 59 -20.83 -6.72 -29.50
CA GLN A 59 -19.80 -6.97 -30.51
C GLN A 59 -20.29 -6.51 -31.90
N LEU A 60 -21.54 -6.84 -32.27
CA LEU A 60 -22.18 -6.42 -33.52
C LEU A 60 -22.38 -4.90 -33.57
N GLU A 61 -22.74 -4.25 -32.47
CA GLU A 61 -22.81 -2.78 -32.39
C GLU A 61 -21.43 -2.15 -32.62
N THR A 62 -20.40 -2.70 -32.01
CA THR A 62 -19.03 -2.23 -32.18
C THR A 62 -18.55 -2.45 -33.61
N MET A 63 -18.84 -3.61 -34.20
CA MET A 63 -18.53 -3.92 -35.59
C MET A 63 -19.23 -2.97 -36.55
N ALA A 64 -20.51 -2.66 -36.34
CA ALA A 64 -21.25 -1.69 -37.13
C ALA A 64 -20.65 -0.26 -37.11
N ARG A 65 -19.99 0.08 -35.98
CA ARG A 65 -19.33 1.39 -35.85
C ARG A 65 -17.93 1.42 -36.47
N LEU A 66 -17.18 0.32 -36.41
CA LEU A 66 -15.77 0.28 -36.80
C LEU A 66 -15.52 -0.30 -38.19
N ASP A 67 -16.37 -1.21 -38.65
CA ASP A 67 -16.30 -1.80 -39.97
C ASP A 67 -17.25 -1.05 -40.94
N PRO A 68 -16.71 -0.30 -41.92
CA PRO A 68 -17.56 0.46 -42.88
C PRO A 68 -18.50 -0.44 -43.65
N ILE A 69 -18.07 -1.63 -44.05
CA ILE A 69 -18.88 -2.55 -44.88
C ILE A 69 -20.08 -3.04 -44.05
N TYR A 70 -19.85 -3.51 -42.84
CA TYR A 70 -20.94 -3.97 -41.98
C TYR A 70 -21.86 -2.82 -41.57
N GLY A 71 -21.29 -1.65 -41.29
CA GLY A 71 -22.06 -0.45 -40.95
C GLY A 71 -23.00 -0.02 -42.09
N ASP A 72 -22.53 -0.10 -43.34
CA ASP A 72 -23.33 0.20 -44.53
C ASP A 72 -24.44 -0.82 -44.74
N LEU A 73 -24.13 -2.12 -44.60
CA LEU A 73 -25.12 -3.19 -44.68
C LEU A 73 -26.20 -3.03 -43.62
N LYS A 74 -25.80 -2.71 -42.39
CA LYS A 74 -26.73 -2.47 -41.27
C LYS A 74 -27.65 -1.27 -41.54
N ARG A 75 -27.11 -0.16 -42.09
CA ARG A 75 -27.92 1.00 -42.49
C ARG A 75 -28.93 0.64 -43.56
N LYS A 76 -28.47 -0.04 -44.64
CA LYS A 76 -29.34 -0.52 -45.70
C LYS A 76 -30.46 -1.45 -45.23
N SER A 77 -30.16 -2.32 -44.24
CA SER A 77 -31.17 -3.24 -43.69
C SER A 77 -32.32 -2.53 -42.97
N LEU A 78 -32.13 -1.25 -42.58
CA LEU A 78 -33.15 -0.43 -41.92
C LEU A 78 -33.95 0.46 -42.88
N GLU A 79 -33.61 0.47 -44.19
CA GLU A 79 -34.30 1.24 -45.17
C GLU A 79 -35.73 0.69 -45.44
N LYS A 80 -36.72 1.58 -45.58
CA LYS A 80 -38.08 1.21 -45.83
C LYS A 80 -38.27 0.97 -47.35
N GLY A 81 -38.97 -0.12 -47.72
CA GLY A 81 -39.33 -0.39 -49.10
C GLY A 81 -38.44 -1.43 -49.81
N LEU A 82 -37.59 -2.12 -49.09
CA LEU A 82 -36.78 -3.22 -49.63
C LEU A 82 -37.66 -4.44 -49.97
N SER A 83 -37.40 -5.07 -51.10
CA SER A 83 -38.03 -6.35 -51.45
C SER A 83 -37.54 -7.49 -50.53
N ALA A 84 -38.31 -8.56 -50.39
CA ALA A 84 -37.93 -9.72 -49.58
C ALA A 84 -36.60 -10.33 -50.05
N GLU A 85 -36.32 -10.31 -51.34
CA GLU A 85 -35.08 -10.80 -51.92
C GLU A 85 -33.88 -9.92 -51.50
N GLN A 86 -34.02 -8.58 -51.57
CA GLN A 86 -33.01 -7.63 -51.16
C GLN A 86 -32.71 -7.72 -49.66
N GLN A 87 -33.73 -7.90 -48.81
CA GLN A 87 -33.55 -8.11 -47.38
C GLN A 87 -32.76 -9.38 -47.09
N THR A 88 -33.06 -10.47 -47.82
CA THR A 88 -32.37 -11.77 -47.67
C THR A 88 -30.90 -11.64 -48.12
N GLU A 89 -30.63 -10.97 -49.20
CA GLU A 89 -29.27 -10.73 -49.71
C GLU A 89 -28.42 -9.91 -48.71
N ILE A 90 -28.99 -8.81 -48.19
CA ILE A 90 -28.32 -7.98 -47.19
C ILE A 90 -28.01 -8.81 -45.92
N LYS A 91 -28.97 -9.59 -45.44
CA LYS A 91 -28.82 -10.47 -44.26
C LYS A 91 -27.73 -11.52 -44.48
N ASN A 92 -27.65 -12.13 -45.64
CA ASN A 92 -26.62 -13.09 -45.98
C ASN A 92 -25.22 -12.46 -45.96
N LYS A 93 -25.07 -11.29 -46.58
CA LYS A 93 -23.80 -10.52 -46.57
C LYS A 93 -23.40 -10.08 -45.17
N MET A 94 -24.37 -9.69 -44.34
CA MET A 94 -24.10 -9.39 -42.93
C MET A 94 -23.62 -10.63 -42.16
N THR A 95 -24.29 -11.79 -42.33
CA THR A 95 -23.91 -13.04 -41.68
C THR A 95 -22.54 -13.51 -42.13
N GLU A 96 -22.20 -13.40 -43.40
CA GLU A 96 -20.87 -13.69 -43.91
C GLU A 96 -19.80 -12.80 -43.27
N ARG A 97 -20.09 -11.50 -43.19
CA ARG A 97 -19.17 -10.53 -42.56
C ARG A 97 -19.03 -10.78 -41.04
N GLU A 98 -20.10 -11.12 -40.36
CA GLU A 98 -20.10 -11.52 -38.95
C GLU A 98 -19.21 -12.77 -38.72
N THR A 99 -19.39 -13.79 -39.53
CA THR A 99 -18.59 -15.02 -39.45
C THR A 99 -17.09 -14.75 -39.60
N LEU A 100 -16.73 -13.82 -40.47
CA LEU A 100 -15.35 -13.44 -40.70
C LEU A 100 -14.75 -12.60 -39.53
N LEU A 101 -15.48 -11.64 -39.01
CA LEU A 101 -14.92 -10.60 -38.13
C LEU A 101 -15.21 -10.82 -36.63
N LEU A 102 -16.31 -11.47 -36.22
CA LEU A 102 -16.62 -11.70 -34.82
C LEU A 102 -15.48 -12.38 -34.05
N PRO A 103 -14.78 -13.39 -34.60
CA PRO A 103 -13.64 -13.98 -33.90
C PRO A 103 -12.53 -12.97 -33.59
N VAL A 104 -12.29 -12.00 -34.48
CA VAL A 104 -11.27 -10.96 -34.29
C VAL A 104 -11.71 -10.01 -33.17
N TYR A 105 -12.95 -9.53 -33.20
CA TYR A 105 -13.48 -8.68 -32.14
C TYR A 105 -13.50 -9.37 -30.78
N LEU A 106 -13.82 -10.67 -30.75
CA LEU A 106 -13.76 -11.48 -29.53
C LEU A 106 -12.33 -11.56 -28.98
N GLN A 107 -11.34 -11.85 -29.84
CA GLN A 107 -9.94 -11.91 -29.41
C GLN A 107 -9.42 -10.57 -28.88
N ILE A 108 -9.78 -9.45 -29.52
CA ILE A 108 -9.44 -8.12 -29.02
C ILE A 108 -10.05 -7.88 -27.63
N ALA A 109 -11.30 -8.26 -27.45
CA ALA A 109 -11.98 -8.11 -26.15
C ALA A 109 -11.34 -8.97 -25.06
N LEU A 110 -10.98 -10.21 -25.35
CA LEU A 110 -10.27 -11.10 -24.44
C LEU A 110 -8.91 -10.55 -24.04
N GLN A 111 -8.10 -10.09 -25.01
CA GLN A 111 -6.81 -9.46 -24.74
C GLN A 111 -6.95 -8.19 -23.90
N TYR A 112 -7.93 -7.37 -24.20
CA TYR A 112 -8.20 -6.16 -23.40
C TYR A 112 -8.59 -6.51 -21.96
N SER A 113 -9.41 -7.53 -21.77
CA SER A 113 -9.79 -8.02 -20.44
C SER A 113 -8.59 -8.56 -19.66
N ASP A 114 -7.76 -9.42 -20.29
CA ASP A 114 -6.54 -9.93 -19.68
C ASP A 114 -5.57 -8.83 -19.24
N LEU A 115 -5.36 -7.83 -20.08
CA LEU A 115 -4.48 -6.70 -19.76
C LEU A 115 -4.98 -5.88 -18.57
N HIS A 116 -6.29 -5.84 -18.33
CA HIS A 116 -6.88 -5.13 -17.19
C HIS A 116 -6.61 -5.82 -15.85
N ASP A 117 -6.40 -7.11 -15.85
CA ASP A 117 -6.30 -7.92 -14.65
C ASP A 117 -4.85 -8.25 -14.26
N ARG A 118 -3.87 -7.81 -15.05
CA ARG A 118 -2.44 -8.09 -14.79
C ARG A 118 -1.91 -7.37 -13.56
N ALA A 119 -0.93 -7.99 -12.90
CA ALA A 119 -0.25 -7.46 -11.72
C ALA A 119 0.31 -6.03 -11.93
N GLY A 120 0.86 -5.73 -13.11
CA GLY A 120 1.31 -4.38 -13.45
C GLY A 120 0.22 -3.32 -13.40
N ARG A 121 -1.00 -3.67 -13.84
CA ARG A 121 -2.14 -2.78 -13.74
C ARG A 121 -2.67 -2.66 -12.32
N MET A 122 -2.67 -3.75 -11.54
CA MET A 122 -3.02 -3.69 -10.12
C MET A 122 -2.11 -2.71 -9.37
N LYS A 123 -0.79 -2.74 -9.66
CA LYS A 123 0.17 -1.77 -9.14
C LYS A 123 -0.15 -0.34 -9.59
N ALA A 124 -0.43 -0.14 -10.88
CA ALA A 124 -0.75 1.19 -11.42
C ALA A 124 -2.05 1.79 -10.84
N LYS A 125 -2.90 0.97 -10.24
CA LYS A 125 -4.14 1.35 -9.54
C LYS A 125 -4.00 1.35 -8.02
N ASP A 126 -2.79 1.17 -7.50
CA ASP A 126 -2.48 1.09 -6.07
C ASP A 126 -3.24 -0.01 -5.31
N VAL A 127 -3.73 -1.03 -6.02
CA VAL A 127 -4.37 -2.21 -5.40
C VAL A 127 -3.33 -3.08 -4.72
N ILE A 128 -2.14 -3.22 -5.32
CA ILE A 128 -1.00 -3.92 -4.75
C ILE A 128 0.21 -2.99 -4.63
N ARG A 129 1.05 -3.25 -3.65
CA ARG A 129 2.28 -2.48 -3.44
C ARG A 129 3.31 -2.71 -4.54
N ALA A 130 3.51 -3.96 -4.92
CA ALA A 130 4.40 -4.35 -6.02
C ALA A 130 4.07 -5.73 -6.55
N PRO A 131 4.32 -6.01 -7.84
CA PRO A 131 4.44 -7.36 -8.35
C PRO A 131 5.78 -7.95 -7.89
N LEU A 132 5.81 -9.26 -7.66
CA LEU A 132 6.98 -10.01 -7.19
C LEU A 132 7.16 -11.27 -8.02
N GLN A 133 8.41 -11.64 -8.31
CA GLN A 133 8.71 -12.96 -8.84
C GLN A 133 8.62 -14.01 -7.75
N TRP A 134 7.84 -15.06 -7.97
CA TRP A 134 7.64 -16.14 -7.01
C TRP A 134 8.95 -16.71 -6.46
N ALA A 135 9.93 -16.91 -7.31
CA ALA A 135 11.25 -17.43 -6.93
C ALA A 135 11.97 -16.54 -5.88
N GLN A 136 11.69 -15.24 -5.88
CA GLN A 136 12.28 -14.26 -4.96
C GLN A 136 11.39 -13.95 -3.75
N ALA A 137 10.13 -14.39 -3.75
CA ALA A 137 9.13 -14.02 -2.76
C ALA A 137 9.58 -14.32 -1.33
N ARG A 138 10.15 -15.50 -1.06
CA ARG A 138 10.64 -15.89 0.27
C ARG A 138 11.70 -14.93 0.79
N ARG A 139 12.70 -14.58 -0.03
CA ARG A 139 13.76 -13.65 0.35
C ARG A 139 13.21 -12.25 0.57
N PHE A 140 12.33 -11.81 -0.31
CA PHE A 140 11.68 -10.50 -0.21
C PHE A 140 10.90 -10.37 1.11
N PHE A 141 10.00 -11.32 1.41
CA PHE A 141 9.18 -11.27 2.62
C PHE A 141 9.99 -11.44 3.90
N TYR A 142 11.07 -12.21 3.87
CA TYR A 142 11.99 -12.34 5.01
C TYR A 142 12.56 -10.97 5.41
N TRP A 143 13.13 -10.23 4.46
CA TRP A 143 13.72 -8.93 4.75
C TRP A 143 12.65 -7.87 5.05
N ARG A 144 11.55 -7.90 4.33
CA ARG A 144 10.41 -7.01 4.58
C ARG A 144 9.87 -7.18 6.00
N LEU A 145 9.66 -8.41 6.44
CA LEU A 145 9.18 -8.71 7.78
C LEU A 145 10.21 -8.29 8.85
N ARG A 146 11.48 -8.62 8.67
CA ARG A 146 12.54 -8.21 9.62
C ARG A 146 12.60 -6.70 9.78
N ARG A 147 12.59 -5.98 8.67
CA ARG A 147 12.51 -4.53 8.69
C ARG A 147 11.29 -4.04 9.48
N ARG A 148 10.10 -4.53 9.16
CA ARG A 148 8.86 -4.10 9.83
C ARG A 148 8.85 -4.38 11.32
N LEU A 149 9.36 -5.52 11.75
CA LEU A 149 9.49 -5.85 13.17
C LEU A 149 10.44 -4.88 13.89
N ASN A 150 11.57 -4.56 13.30
CA ASN A 150 12.53 -3.59 13.86
C ASN A 150 11.91 -2.17 13.89
N GLU A 151 11.27 -1.74 12.81
CA GLU A 151 10.54 -0.45 12.77
C GLU A 151 9.51 -0.35 13.88
N GLU A 152 8.61 -1.34 14.03
CA GLU A 152 7.58 -1.33 15.06
C GLU A 152 8.16 -1.31 16.48
N TYR A 153 9.24 -2.05 16.71
CA TYR A 153 9.93 -2.01 17.99
C TYR A 153 10.43 -0.61 18.34
N VAL A 154 11.10 0.05 17.38
CA VAL A 154 11.65 1.39 17.59
C VAL A 154 10.56 2.45 17.65
N LEU A 155 9.54 2.37 16.77
CA LEU A 155 8.41 3.32 16.77
C LEU A 155 7.63 3.31 18.10
N LYS A 156 7.43 2.14 18.71
CA LYS A 156 6.79 2.03 20.02
C LYS A 156 7.61 2.74 21.10
N ARG A 157 8.93 2.63 21.06
CA ARG A 157 9.82 3.29 22.02
C ARG A 157 9.88 4.81 21.78
N LEU A 158 9.89 5.25 20.52
CA LEU A 158 9.79 6.68 20.17
C LEU A 158 8.47 7.28 20.66
N ALA A 159 7.35 6.59 20.44
CA ALA A 159 6.05 7.05 20.94
C ALA A 159 6.01 7.14 22.48
N ALA A 160 6.70 6.24 23.17
CA ALA A 160 6.81 6.25 24.63
C ALA A 160 7.75 7.33 25.17
N SER A 161 8.61 7.93 24.31
CA SER A 161 9.51 9.02 24.71
C SER A 161 8.80 10.36 24.94
N GLN A 162 7.52 10.47 24.57
CA GLN A 162 6.71 11.69 24.67
C GLN A 162 7.30 12.93 23.94
N ALA A 163 8.24 12.72 23.03
CA ALA A 163 8.80 13.79 22.22
C ALA A 163 7.72 14.41 21.33
N LYS A 164 7.41 15.70 21.52
CA LYS A 164 6.31 16.41 20.84
C LYS A 164 6.40 16.38 19.32
N GLU A 165 7.61 16.32 18.79
CA GLU A 165 7.86 16.30 17.35
C GLU A 165 7.53 14.94 16.70
N LEU A 166 7.36 13.88 17.50
CA LEU A 166 7.16 12.50 17.04
C LEU A 166 5.73 11.99 17.27
N THR A 167 4.75 12.87 17.21
CA THR A 167 3.33 12.56 17.48
C THR A 167 2.68 11.65 16.43
N SER A 168 3.26 11.52 15.25
CA SER A 168 2.74 10.66 14.19
C SER A 168 3.75 9.60 13.75
N ARG A 169 3.23 8.45 13.28
CA ARG A 169 4.06 7.40 12.67
C ARG A 169 4.93 7.92 11.53
N GLY A 170 4.40 8.83 10.71
CA GLY A 170 5.14 9.42 9.59
C GLY A 170 6.32 10.28 10.04
N ALA A 171 6.15 11.09 11.08
CA ALA A 171 7.23 11.90 11.65
C ALA A 171 8.33 11.01 12.23
N SER A 172 7.96 9.98 12.98
CA SER A 172 8.90 9.01 13.54
C SER A 172 9.68 8.24 12.47
N LEU A 173 9.04 7.85 11.36
CA LEU A 173 9.73 7.20 10.23
C LEU A 173 10.73 8.14 9.55
N LYS A 174 10.39 9.40 9.31
CA LYS A 174 11.32 10.40 8.76
C LYS A 174 12.54 10.63 9.66
N THR A 175 12.33 10.61 10.97
CA THR A 175 13.43 10.71 11.94
C THR A 175 14.37 9.51 11.85
N LEU A 176 13.81 8.29 11.72
CA LEU A 176 14.60 7.06 11.56
C LEU A 176 15.35 7.04 10.22
N GLU A 177 14.73 7.52 9.14
CA GLU A 177 15.37 7.70 7.84
C GLU A 177 16.58 8.64 7.96
N ALA A 178 16.39 9.81 8.59
CA ALA A 178 17.46 10.77 8.83
C ALA A 178 18.59 10.19 9.71
N TRP A 179 18.26 9.38 10.71
CA TRP A 179 19.27 8.72 11.54
C TRP A 179 20.06 7.65 10.81
N SER A 180 19.42 6.98 9.85
CA SER A 180 20.06 5.91 9.08
C SER A 180 21.03 6.43 8.04
N ALA A 181 20.78 7.60 7.48
CA ALA A 181 21.50 8.16 6.33
C ALA A 181 21.59 7.20 5.13
N LEU A 182 20.67 6.23 5.03
CA LEU A 182 20.65 5.24 3.95
C LEU A 182 20.00 5.83 2.68
N PRO A 183 20.67 5.78 1.52
CA PRO A 183 20.16 6.40 0.29
C PRO A 183 18.90 5.74 -0.28
N LYS A 184 18.57 4.53 0.18
CA LYS A 184 17.41 3.74 -0.29
C LYS A 184 16.56 3.24 0.88
N PHE A 185 16.34 4.12 1.87
CA PHE A 185 15.58 3.74 3.07
C PHE A 185 14.19 3.18 2.72
N ASP A 186 13.52 3.71 1.71
CA ASP A 186 12.17 3.27 1.35
C ASP A 186 12.12 1.97 0.53
N SER A 187 13.19 1.59 -0.15
CA SER A 187 13.18 0.51 -1.15
C SER A 187 14.10 -0.66 -0.85
N ASP A 188 15.09 -0.52 0.02
CA ASP A 188 16.05 -1.59 0.36
C ASP A 188 15.79 -2.14 1.77
N ASP A 189 14.87 -3.09 1.86
CA ASP A 189 14.46 -3.70 3.12
C ASP A 189 15.61 -4.44 3.83
N MET A 190 16.54 -5.04 3.07
CA MET A 190 17.67 -5.77 3.63
C MET A 190 18.65 -4.82 4.34
N SER A 191 19.11 -3.78 3.64
CA SER A 191 20.04 -2.81 4.20
C SER A 191 19.45 -2.09 5.41
N VAL A 192 18.15 -1.75 5.34
CA VAL A 192 17.46 -1.10 6.47
C VAL A 192 17.31 -2.06 7.67
N ALA A 193 16.96 -3.32 7.43
CA ALA A 193 16.85 -4.30 8.52
C ALA A 193 18.20 -4.53 9.21
N MET A 194 19.28 -4.65 8.44
CA MET A 194 20.64 -4.79 8.97
C MET A 194 21.07 -3.55 9.75
N TRP A 195 20.80 -2.36 9.22
CA TRP A 195 21.09 -1.11 9.92
C TRP A 195 20.42 -1.04 11.29
N TYR A 196 19.16 -1.43 11.44
CA TYR A 196 18.49 -1.49 12.74
C TYR A 196 19.20 -2.43 13.73
N GLU A 197 19.69 -3.57 13.23
CA GLU A 197 20.35 -4.58 14.07
C GLU A 197 21.72 -4.13 14.55
N GLU A 198 22.49 -3.52 13.65
CA GLU A 198 23.84 -3.01 13.93
C GLU A 198 23.81 -1.79 14.83
N ASN A 199 22.79 -0.94 14.70
CA ASN A 199 22.69 0.34 15.40
C ASN A 199 21.75 0.31 16.61
N ARG A 200 21.39 -0.85 17.15
CA ARG A 200 20.44 -0.98 18.27
C ARG A 200 20.79 -0.11 19.46
N LYS A 201 22.07 -0.08 19.85
CA LYS A 201 22.54 0.72 20.99
C LYS A 201 22.43 2.22 20.68
N THR A 202 22.95 2.66 19.55
CA THR A 202 22.88 4.07 19.11
C THR A 202 21.45 4.59 19.02
N ILE A 203 20.55 3.75 18.50
CA ILE A 203 19.10 4.08 18.44
C ILE A 203 18.52 4.21 19.85
N ALA A 204 18.88 3.28 20.77
CA ALA A 204 18.43 3.33 22.14
C ALA A 204 18.91 4.59 22.85
N ASP A 205 20.18 4.95 22.69
CA ASP A 205 20.78 6.16 23.29
C ASP A 205 20.11 7.43 22.76
N LYS A 206 19.85 7.51 21.45
CA LYS A 206 19.11 8.64 20.85
C LYS A 206 17.67 8.73 21.38
N ILE A 207 16.98 7.62 21.56
CA ILE A 207 15.62 7.62 22.12
C ILE A 207 15.63 8.08 23.58
N GLU A 208 16.62 7.68 24.38
CA GLU A 208 16.74 8.11 25.77
C GLU A 208 17.08 9.61 25.87
N ALA A 209 17.91 10.12 24.96
CA ALA A 209 18.15 11.56 24.87
C ALA A 209 16.87 12.34 24.56
N LEU A 210 16.08 11.90 23.55
CA LEU A 210 14.79 12.53 23.22
C LEU A 210 13.79 12.47 24.40
N LYS A 211 13.79 11.38 25.16
CA LYS A 211 12.94 11.24 26.34
C LYS A 211 13.37 12.23 27.44
N THR A 212 14.68 12.37 27.66
CA THR A 212 15.22 13.32 28.62
C THR A 212 14.87 14.76 28.24
N GLU A 213 15.01 15.14 26.95
CA GLU A 213 14.61 16.44 26.44
C GLU A 213 13.09 16.67 26.57
N GLY A 214 12.26 15.65 26.29
CA GLY A 214 10.82 15.71 26.47
C GLY A 214 10.42 15.99 27.93
N VAL A 215 11.01 15.26 28.86
CA VAL A 215 10.77 15.48 30.30
C VAL A 215 11.24 16.88 30.73
N ALA A 216 12.42 17.32 30.30
CA ALA A 216 12.93 18.65 30.61
C ALA A 216 12.00 19.76 30.08
N TYR A 217 11.47 19.58 28.84
CA TYR A 217 10.49 20.50 28.28
C TYR A 217 9.19 20.55 29.09
N ASP A 218 8.66 19.41 29.50
CA ASP A 218 7.43 19.34 30.28
C ASP A 218 7.58 20.00 31.66
N VAL A 219 8.71 19.75 32.33
CA VAL A 219 9.05 20.44 33.59
C VAL A 219 9.13 21.96 33.38
N ALA A 220 9.84 22.40 32.34
CA ALA A 220 9.94 23.82 32.02
C ALA A 220 8.58 24.45 31.66
N SER A 221 7.69 23.72 30.99
CA SER A 221 6.34 24.15 30.67
C SER A 221 5.48 24.28 31.93
N LEU A 222 5.54 23.30 32.83
CA LEU A 222 4.85 23.36 34.13
C LEU A 222 5.37 24.53 34.99
N MET A 223 6.66 24.75 35.04
CA MET A 223 7.27 25.89 35.73
C MET A 223 6.83 27.23 35.15
N ARG A 224 6.66 27.35 33.84
CA ARG A 224 6.14 28.57 33.18
C ARG A 224 4.66 28.82 33.48
N SER A 225 3.86 27.75 33.51
CA SER A 225 2.42 27.89 33.76
C SER A 225 2.10 28.18 35.22
N ASN A 226 2.86 27.57 36.16
CA ASN A 226 2.69 27.78 37.61
C ASN A 226 4.04 27.66 38.33
N LYS A 227 4.78 28.78 38.36
CA LYS A 227 6.11 28.85 38.99
C LYS A 227 6.12 28.38 40.46
N GLN A 228 5.15 28.82 41.23
CA GLN A 228 5.10 28.50 42.64
C GLN A 228 4.80 27.01 42.90
N GLY A 229 3.87 26.45 42.14
CA GLY A 229 3.56 25.01 42.16
C GLY A 229 4.74 24.16 41.72
N GLY A 230 5.42 24.58 40.63
CA GLY A 230 6.62 23.89 40.13
C GLY A 230 7.76 23.89 41.15
N LEU A 231 8.06 25.01 41.79
CA LEU A 231 9.08 25.10 42.85
C LEU A 231 8.74 24.25 44.06
N LYS A 232 7.46 24.19 44.47
CA LYS A 232 6.99 23.33 45.53
C LYS A 232 7.17 21.85 45.19
N GLY A 233 6.90 21.43 43.95
CA GLY A 233 7.11 20.07 43.47
C GLY A 233 8.61 19.69 43.50
N VAL A 234 9.50 20.57 43.00
CA VAL A 234 10.94 20.35 43.04
C VAL A 234 11.43 20.22 44.50
N ALA A 235 10.99 21.10 45.40
CA ALA A 235 11.34 21.02 46.83
C ALA A 235 10.87 19.70 47.48
N GLN A 236 9.70 19.23 47.13
CA GLN A 236 9.16 17.95 47.60
C GLN A 236 10.02 16.78 47.13
N VAL A 237 10.38 16.72 45.83
CA VAL A 237 11.28 15.68 45.30
C VAL A 237 12.63 15.69 46.01
N LEU A 238 13.25 16.87 46.16
CA LEU A 238 14.53 17.02 46.86
C LEU A 238 14.45 16.58 48.33
N SER A 239 13.29 16.74 48.97
CA SER A 239 13.10 16.27 50.36
C SER A 239 13.01 14.74 50.49
N MET A 240 12.64 14.05 49.41
CA MET A 240 12.54 12.58 49.38
C MET A 240 13.86 11.88 49.03
N LEU A 241 14.84 12.61 48.49
CA LEU A 241 16.13 12.04 48.11
C LEU A 241 17.01 11.78 49.34
N PRO A 242 17.82 10.71 49.32
CA PRO A 242 18.90 10.49 50.29
C PRO A 242 19.87 11.69 50.32
N VAL A 243 20.50 11.93 51.49
CA VAL A 243 21.35 13.15 51.67
C VAL A 243 22.45 13.25 50.59
N GLY A 244 23.12 12.15 50.23
CA GLY A 244 24.18 12.15 49.23
C GLY A 244 23.67 12.51 47.84
N GLU A 245 22.56 11.93 47.41
CA GLU A 245 21.94 12.22 46.09
C GLU A 245 21.42 13.66 46.01
N LYS A 246 20.88 14.18 47.10
CA LYS A 246 20.45 15.57 47.23
C LYS A 246 21.59 16.55 47.00
N GLU A 247 22.75 16.30 47.62
CA GLU A 247 23.93 17.15 47.41
C GLU A 247 24.45 17.11 45.97
N GLU A 248 24.42 15.93 45.32
CA GLU A 248 24.82 15.78 43.92
C GLU A 248 23.89 16.57 42.99
N VAL A 249 22.58 16.46 43.19
CA VAL A 249 21.57 17.22 42.39
C VAL A 249 21.74 18.71 42.57
N LEU A 250 21.94 19.19 43.82
CA LEU A 250 22.15 20.60 44.09
C LEU A 250 23.45 21.13 43.45
N LYS A 251 24.56 20.36 43.54
CA LYS A 251 25.83 20.69 42.85
C LYS A 251 25.68 20.72 41.34
N TRP A 252 24.88 19.79 40.77
CA TRP A 252 24.62 19.77 39.33
C TRP A 252 23.79 20.99 38.88
N LEU A 253 22.71 21.32 39.63
CA LEU A 253 21.88 22.50 39.37
C LEU A 253 22.67 23.81 39.46
N ALA A 254 23.64 23.91 40.33
CA ALA A 254 24.47 25.11 40.47
C ALA A 254 25.49 25.31 39.33
N LYS A 255 25.69 24.29 38.49
CA LYS A 255 26.59 24.33 37.33
C LYS A 255 25.89 24.62 36.02
N GLN A 256 24.53 24.57 35.99
CA GLN A 256 23.72 24.91 34.79
C GLN A 256 23.44 26.39 34.70
#